data_35ecd929615ec084af546359ae25945f
#
_entry.id   35ecd929615ec084af546359ae25945f
#
_cell.length_a   1.000
_cell.length_b   1.000
_cell.length_c   1.000
_cell.angle_alpha   90.00
_cell.angle_beta   90.00
_cell.angle_gamma   90.00
#
_symmetry.space_group_name_H-M   'P 1'
#
loop_
_entity.id
_entity.type
_entity.pdbx_description
1 polymer ?
#
loop_
_entity_poly.entity_id
_entity_poly.type
_entity_poly.pdbx_seq_one_letter_code
_entity_poly.pdbx_strand_id
1 'polypeptide(L)'
;MSGWLISMEGTEAGRHLAMVLALAAAFLHAVFGALQKGRHDPWLSRGAIDLSYCLMAAPFALFVVPWPEVHMWPIFAGAVVIHIGYKILQAMAYSRGAYTVVYPVVRGTGPLFTVIGAWLIFGELFTPLQWAGVAVLLCGIYGLAVYNLRTLTLDRETMPLALGLAVATGLFVALYTTYDAYGIRAAADPFTFLAWFFFLDGMSILPIAGLRWRNMVARPAIGPLAVRGVAGGLVAFFSFGSIMLATRLDKVGEAAVLRETSTVFAALIGWLVLKETVGPRRIALMGLIATGAVIVEFGG
;
A
#
# COMPACT_ATOMS: atom_id res chain seq x y z
N MET A 1 23.55 -11.13 3.98
CA MET A 1 23.65 -9.67 3.72
C MET A 1 22.89 -8.81 4.73
N SER A 2 21.96 -9.36 5.48
CA SER A 2 21.04 -8.63 6.37
C SER A 2 21.41 -8.67 7.86
N GLY A 3 22.58 -9.19 8.26
CA GLY A 3 22.93 -9.35 9.67
C GLY A 3 22.81 -8.06 10.51
N TRP A 4 23.16 -6.92 9.93
CA TRP A 4 23.00 -5.61 10.57
C TRP A 4 21.51 -5.25 10.82
N LEU A 5 20.60 -5.58 9.88
CA LEU A 5 19.19 -5.31 10.03
C LEU A 5 18.56 -6.23 11.09
N ILE A 6 18.94 -7.51 11.06
CA ILE A 6 18.48 -8.50 12.05
C ILE A 6 18.94 -8.12 13.45
N SER A 7 20.17 -7.59 13.60
CA SER A 7 20.67 -7.12 14.91
C SER A 7 19.91 -5.89 15.46
N MET A 8 19.14 -5.21 14.64
CA MET A 8 18.32 -4.07 15.07
C MET A 8 16.92 -4.48 15.53
N GLU A 9 16.48 -5.71 15.24
CA GLU A 9 15.14 -6.19 15.63
C GLU A 9 14.95 -6.08 17.15
N GLY A 10 13.84 -5.47 17.57
CA GLY A 10 13.52 -5.24 19.00
C GLY A 10 14.35 -4.17 19.71
N THR A 11 15.28 -3.49 19.02
CA THR A 11 16.05 -2.39 19.59
C THR A 11 15.39 -1.02 19.35
N GLU A 12 15.78 -0.01 20.14
CA GLU A 12 15.35 1.37 19.92
C GLU A 12 15.78 1.91 18.54
N ALA A 13 17.00 1.60 18.12
CA ALA A 13 17.49 1.95 16.79
C ALA A 13 16.67 1.30 15.67
N GLY A 14 16.23 0.05 15.87
CA GLY A 14 15.33 -0.65 14.95
C GLY A 14 13.97 0.01 14.86
N ARG A 15 13.38 0.45 15.98
CA ARG A 15 12.11 1.20 16.00
C ARG A 15 12.23 2.53 15.24
N HIS A 16 13.28 3.30 15.49
CA HIS A 16 13.53 4.53 14.73
C HIS A 16 13.69 4.28 13.23
N LEU A 17 14.41 3.22 12.85
CA LEU A 17 14.54 2.84 11.45
C LEU A 17 13.19 2.42 10.84
N ALA A 18 12.37 1.68 11.58
CA ALA A 18 11.02 1.29 11.15
C ALA A 18 10.13 2.51 10.90
N MET A 19 10.14 3.50 11.80
CA MET A 19 9.44 4.77 11.62
C MET A 19 9.90 5.49 10.35
N VAL A 20 11.20 5.63 10.14
CA VAL A 20 11.75 6.28 8.93
C VAL A 20 11.34 5.52 7.66
N LEU A 21 11.41 4.19 7.67
CA LEU A 21 11.00 3.35 6.55
C LEU A 21 9.49 3.46 6.27
N ALA A 22 8.65 3.50 7.31
CA ALA A 22 7.20 3.67 7.16
C ALA A 22 6.84 5.05 6.59
N LEU A 23 7.51 6.12 7.02
CA LEU A 23 7.33 7.47 6.47
C LEU A 23 7.86 7.58 5.03
N ALA A 24 9.00 6.96 4.72
CA ALA A 24 9.52 6.88 3.36
C ALA A 24 8.54 6.11 2.46
N ALA A 25 8.00 4.99 2.94
CA ALA A 25 6.95 4.25 2.24
C ALA A 25 5.71 5.10 1.98
N ALA A 26 5.29 5.91 2.97
CA ALA A 26 4.15 6.83 2.84
C ALA A 26 4.39 7.91 1.78
N PHE A 27 5.57 8.54 1.80
CA PHE A 27 5.95 9.53 0.79
C PHE A 27 5.98 8.94 -0.62
N LEU A 28 6.68 7.81 -0.79
CA LEU A 28 6.76 7.11 -2.08
C LEU A 28 5.37 6.65 -2.56
N HIS A 29 4.50 6.23 -1.64
CA HIS A 29 3.12 5.87 -1.99
C HIS A 29 2.31 7.09 -2.49
N ALA A 30 2.54 8.27 -1.92
CA ALA A 30 1.95 9.51 -2.41
C ALA A 30 2.47 9.89 -3.81
N VAL A 31 3.76 9.74 -4.05
CA VAL A 31 4.36 9.90 -5.39
C VAL A 31 3.75 8.90 -6.38
N PHE A 32 3.63 7.64 -5.98
CA PHE A 32 2.95 6.60 -6.77
C PHE A 32 1.52 7.02 -7.17
N GLY A 33 0.74 7.52 -6.21
CA GLY A 33 -0.60 8.04 -6.46
C GLY A 33 -0.61 9.20 -7.46
N ALA A 34 0.34 10.12 -7.35
CA ALA A 34 0.48 11.25 -8.29
C ALA A 34 0.82 10.79 -9.71
N LEU A 35 1.70 9.77 -9.87
CA LEU A 35 2.04 9.17 -11.16
C LEU A 35 0.86 8.41 -11.80
N GLN A 36 -0.11 7.98 -11.00
CA GLN A 36 -1.32 7.29 -11.48
C GLN A 36 -2.41 8.25 -11.97
N LYS A 37 -2.26 9.58 -11.82
CA LYS A 37 -3.22 10.54 -12.36
C LYS A 37 -3.30 10.44 -13.88
N GLY A 38 -4.53 10.41 -14.40
CA GLY A 38 -4.83 10.35 -15.83
C GLY A 38 -5.81 9.23 -16.20
N ARG A 39 -6.31 9.29 -17.44
CA ARG A 39 -7.25 8.30 -17.99
C ARG A 39 -6.47 7.12 -18.58
N HIS A 40 -6.22 6.12 -17.76
CA HIS A 40 -5.52 4.92 -18.19
C HIS A 40 -6.31 3.69 -17.75
N ASP A 41 -6.21 2.61 -18.54
CA ASP A 41 -6.80 1.34 -18.14
C ASP A 41 -6.09 0.82 -16.89
N PRO A 42 -6.83 0.59 -15.77
CA PRO A 42 -6.22 0.20 -14.49
C PRO A 42 -5.54 -1.16 -14.54
N TRP A 43 -6.06 -2.09 -15.36
CA TRP A 43 -5.50 -3.43 -15.49
C TRP A 43 -4.16 -3.42 -16.22
N LEU A 44 -4.07 -2.65 -17.31
CA LEU A 44 -2.82 -2.52 -18.07
C LEU A 44 -1.77 -1.74 -17.29
N SER A 45 -2.18 -0.65 -16.61
CA SER A 45 -1.27 0.11 -15.75
C SER A 45 -0.71 -0.76 -14.64
N ARG A 46 -1.56 -1.56 -13.97
CA ARG A 46 -1.12 -2.49 -12.94
C ARG A 46 -0.18 -3.55 -13.51
N GLY A 47 -0.54 -4.18 -14.64
CA GLY A 47 0.32 -5.18 -15.28
C GLY A 47 1.69 -4.64 -15.68
N ALA A 48 1.76 -3.42 -16.20
CA ALA A 48 3.04 -2.78 -16.57
C ALA A 48 3.93 -2.50 -15.33
N ILE A 49 3.33 -2.05 -14.22
CA ILE A 49 4.01 -1.82 -12.95
C ILE A 49 4.54 -3.14 -12.38
N ASP A 50 3.69 -4.15 -12.31
CA ASP A 50 4.03 -5.46 -11.77
C ASP A 50 5.11 -6.15 -12.60
N LEU A 51 5.04 -6.07 -13.93
CA LEU A 51 6.10 -6.55 -14.81
C LEU A 51 7.43 -5.85 -14.52
N SER A 52 7.39 -4.54 -14.31
CA SER A 52 8.61 -3.75 -14.09
C SER A 52 9.31 -4.14 -12.79
N TYR A 53 8.58 -4.24 -11.66
CA TYR A 53 9.25 -4.65 -10.42
C TYR A 53 9.60 -6.15 -10.40
N CYS A 54 8.85 -7.01 -11.11
CA CYS A 54 9.24 -8.39 -11.33
C CYS A 54 10.60 -8.48 -12.04
N LEU A 55 10.79 -7.74 -13.15
CA LEU A 55 12.05 -7.71 -13.89
C LEU A 55 13.20 -7.12 -13.07
N MET A 56 12.92 -6.13 -12.21
CA MET A 56 13.92 -5.59 -11.28
C MET A 56 14.31 -6.59 -10.20
N ALA A 57 13.35 -7.35 -9.66
CA ALA A 57 13.58 -8.32 -8.59
C ALA A 57 14.22 -9.63 -9.11
N ALA A 58 13.93 -10.02 -10.36
CA ALA A 58 14.38 -11.29 -10.93
C ALA A 58 15.89 -11.55 -10.82
N PRO A 59 16.81 -10.62 -11.20
CA PRO A 59 18.23 -10.88 -11.07
C PRO A 59 18.67 -11.06 -9.60
N PHE A 60 18.05 -10.34 -8.67
CA PHE A 60 18.34 -10.51 -7.24
C PHE A 60 17.82 -11.85 -6.73
N ALA A 61 16.59 -12.20 -7.04
CA ALA A 61 15.96 -13.45 -6.60
C ALA A 61 16.72 -14.68 -7.15
N LEU A 62 17.11 -14.65 -8.43
CA LEU A 62 17.66 -15.83 -9.09
C LEU A 62 19.18 -15.99 -8.91
N PHE A 63 19.93 -14.89 -8.70
CA PHE A 63 21.39 -14.93 -8.78
C PHE A 63 22.13 -14.29 -7.59
N VAL A 64 21.45 -13.49 -6.74
CA VAL A 64 22.13 -12.72 -5.69
C VAL A 64 21.77 -13.23 -4.29
N VAL A 65 20.49 -13.43 -4.01
CA VAL A 65 20.05 -13.92 -2.69
C VAL A 65 19.95 -15.45 -2.67
N PRO A 66 20.02 -16.09 -1.49
CA PRO A 66 19.76 -17.53 -1.36
C PRO A 66 18.36 -17.92 -1.88
N TRP A 67 18.22 -19.15 -2.33
CA TRP A 67 16.90 -19.72 -2.59
C TRP A 67 16.11 -19.83 -1.29
N PRO A 68 14.78 -19.57 -1.33
CA PRO A 68 13.95 -19.67 -0.15
C PRO A 68 13.96 -21.07 0.46
N GLU A 69 13.91 -21.14 1.77
CA GLU A 69 13.73 -22.39 2.48
C GLU A 69 12.38 -23.03 2.13
N VAL A 70 12.27 -24.34 2.23
CA VAL A 70 11.07 -25.09 1.80
C VAL A 70 9.78 -24.58 2.45
N HIS A 71 9.83 -24.20 3.73
CA HIS A 71 8.67 -23.66 4.46
C HIS A 71 8.20 -22.29 3.97
N MET A 72 9.03 -21.53 3.23
CA MET A 72 8.67 -20.22 2.67
C MET A 72 7.76 -20.32 1.44
N TRP A 73 7.81 -21.42 0.69
CA TRP A 73 7.04 -21.56 -0.55
C TRP A 73 5.51 -21.48 -0.33
N PRO A 74 4.92 -22.16 0.68
CA PRO A 74 3.51 -21.95 1.01
C PRO A 74 3.18 -20.50 1.40
N ILE A 75 4.11 -19.80 2.08
CA ILE A 75 3.94 -18.39 2.46
C ILE A 75 3.90 -17.51 1.22
N PHE A 76 4.83 -17.69 0.28
CA PHE A 76 4.79 -16.97 -1.00
C PHE A 76 3.52 -17.27 -1.81
N ALA A 77 3.10 -18.53 -1.87
CA ALA A 77 1.86 -18.91 -2.56
C ALA A 77 0.63 -18.21 -1.95
N GLY A 78 0.54 -18.18 -0.62
CA GLY A 78 -0.52 -17.46 0.10
C GLY A 78 -0.47 -15.94 -0.17
N ALA A 79 0.71 -15.33 -0.12
CA ALA A 79 0.89 -13.92 -0.44
C ALA A 79 0.40 -13.60 -1.86
N VAL A 80 0.83 -14.38 -2.86
CA VAL A 80 0.39 -14.22 -4.27
C VAL A 80 -1.12 -14.29 -4.39
N VAL A 81 -1.78 -15.27 -3.76
CA VAL A 81 -3.25 -15.42 -3.80
C VAL A 81 -3.95 -14.21 -3.19
N ILE A 82 -3.49 -13.75 -2.01
CA ILE A 82 -4.07 -12.60 -1.33
C ILE A 82 -3.88 -11.33 -2.17
N HIS A 83 -2.69 -11.15 -2.74
CA HIS A 83 -2.38 -9.99 -3.58
C HIS A 83 -3.16 -9.99 -4.90
N ILE A 84 -3.40 -11.14 -5.53
CA ILE A 84 -4.29 -11.23 -6.70
C ILE A 84 -5.70 -10.76 -6.31
N GLY A 85 -6.25 -11.26 -5.20
CA GLY A 85 -7.56 -10.83 -4.70
C GLY A 85 -7.62 -9.32 -4.47
N TYR A 86 -6.63 -8.76 -3.80
CA TYR A 86 -6.49 -7.31 -3.59
C TYR A 86 -6.46 -6.53 -4.92
N LYS A 87 -5.61 -6.94 -5.87
CA LYS A 87 -5.43 -6.27 -7.16
C LYS A 87 -6.74 -6.26 -7.98
N ILE A 88 -7.47 -7.38 -7.98
CA ILE A 88 -8.78 -7.50 -8.65
C ILE A 88 -9.81 -6.58 -7.99
N LEU A 89 -9.97 -6.64 -6.67
CA LEU A 89 -10.91 -5.81 -5.93
C LEU A 89 -10.62 -4.32 -6.13
N GLN A 90 -9.35 -3.93 -6.05
CA GLN A 90 -8.91 -2.55 -6.28
C GLN A 90 -9.25 -2.07 -7.70
N ALA A 91 -8.94 -2.86 -8.73
CA ALA A 91 -9.28 -2.52 -10.10
C ALA A 91 -10.79 -2.40 -10.31
N MET A 92 -11.57 -3.29 -9.71
CA MET A 92 -13.03 -3.24 -9.75
C MET A 92 -13.61 -2.00 -9.03
N ALA A 93 -13.06 -1.65 -7.86
CA ALA A 93 -13.49 -0.48 -7.10
C ALA A 93 -13.21 0.82 -7.87
N TYR A 94 -11.99 0.96 -8.40
CA TYR A 94 -11.58 2.16 -9.16
C TYR A 94 -12.22 2.30 -10.53
N SER A 95 -12.69 1.22 -11.13
CA SER A 95 -13.44 1.28 -12.39
C SER A 95 -14.92 1.67 -12.22
N ARG A 96 -15.46 1.61 -10.98
CA ARG A 96 -16.88 1.85 -10.69
C ARG A 96 -17.15 3.11 -9.88
N GLY A 97 -16.15 3.66 -9.19
CA GLY A 97 -16.32 4.85 -8.36
C GLY A 97 -15.23 5.88 -8.60
N ALA A 98 -15.53 7.15 -8.29
CA ALA A 98 -14.53 8.20 -8.36
C ALA A 98 -13.38 7.90 -7.40
N TYR A 99 -12.16 7.95 -7.91
CA TYR A 99 -10.94 7.69 -7.12
C TYR A 99 -10.88 8.49 -5.82
N THR A 100 -11.30 9.77 -5.87
CA THR A 100 -11.30 10.67 -4.71
C THR A 100 -12.24 10.26 -3.58
N VAL A 101 -13.24 9.39 -3.85
CA VAL A 101 -14.14 8.82 -2.83
C VAL A 101 -13.71 7.42 -2.44
N VAL A 102 -13.44 6.57 -3.42
CA VAL A 102 -13.08 5.15 -3.21
C VAL A 102 -11.75 5.03 -2.46
N TYR A 103 -10.73 5.79 -2.86
CA TYR A 103 -9.41 5.72 -2.28
C TYR A 103 -9.38 5.99 -0.77
N PRO A 104 -9.99 7.06 -0.22
CA PRO A 104 -10.01 7.26 1.23
C PRO A 104 -10.74 6.15 2.00
N VAL A 105 -11.77 5.53 1.42
CA VAL A 105 -12.46 4.40 2.07
C VAL A 105 -11.55 3.18 2.17
N VAL A 106 -10.83 2.83 1.10
CA VAL A 106 -9.82 1.77 1.14
C VAL A 106 -8.76 2.07 2.19
N ARG A 107 -8.28 3.32 2.23
CA ARG A 107 -7.21 3.77 3.14
C ARG A 107 -7.65 3.86 4.59
N GLY A 108 -8.90 4.15 4.89
CA GLY A 108 -9.42 4.13 6.26
C GLY A 108 -9.72 2.71 6.78
N THR A 109 -10.18 1.84 5.89
CA THR A 109 -10.49 0.46 6.26
C THR A 109 -9.22 -0.36 6.55
N GLY A 110 -8.18 -0.22 5.70
CA GLY A 110 -6.95 -1.00 5.79
C GLY A 110 -6.28 -0.93 7.18
N PRO A 111 -5.87 0.23 7.67
CA PRO A 111 -5.14 0.36 8.94
C PRO A 111 -5.92 -0.13 10.15
N LEU A 112 -7.23 0.16 10.21
CA LEU A 112 -8.09 -0.31 11.30
C LEU A 112 -8.02 -1.84 11.41
N PHE A 113 -8.25 -2.53 10.31
CA PHE A 113 -8.22 -3.99 10.30
C PHE A 113 -6.80 -4.56 10.38
N THR A 114 -5.76 -3.80 9.96
CA THR A 114 -4.37 -4.20 10.17
C THR A 114 -4.00 -4.19 11.65
N VAL A 115 -4.43 -3.17 12.42
CA VAL A 115 -4.21 -3.14 13.88
C VAL A 115 -4.88 -4.34 14.56
N ILE A 116 -6.12 -4.65 14.15
CA ILE A 116 -6.83 -5.83 14.68
C ILE A 116 -6.12 -7.13 14.27
N GLY A 117 -5.70 -7.24 13.01
CA GLY A 117 -4.94 -8.39 12.50
C GLY A 117 -3.60 -8.58 13.19
N ALA A 118 -2.88 -7.48 13.47
CA ALA A 118 -1.63 -7.49 14.20
C ALA A 118 -1.81 -7.95 15.66
N TRP A 119 -2.90 -7.54 16.30
CA TRP A 119 -3.26 -8.07 17.60
C TRP A 119 -3.55 -9.58 17.57
N LEU A 120 -4.32 -10.05 16.60
CA LEU A 120 -4.71 -11.47 16.50
C LEU A 120 -3.54 -12.38 16.12
N ILE A 121 -2.64 -11.94 15.24
CA ILE A 121 -1.58 -12.78 14.68
C ILE A 121 -0.28 -12.66 15.48
N PHE A 122 0.07 -11.43 15.91
CA PHE A 122 1.34 -11.14 16.57
C PHE A 122 1.20 -10.81 18.06
N GLY A 123 -0.03 -10.72 18.58
CA GLY A 123 -0.28 -10.30 19.97
C GLY A 123 0.08 -8.83 20.22
N GLU A 124 0.16 -8.00 19.19
CA GLU A 124 0.48 -6.58 19.33
C GLU A 124 -0.65 -5.84 20.03
N LEU A 125 -0.34 -5.25 21.19
CA LEU A 125 -1.30 -4.49 21.98
C LEU A 125 -1.10 -2.99 21.75
N PHE A 126 -2.20 -2.30 21.49
CA PHE A 126 -2.26 -0.85 21.44
C PHE A 126 -2.74 -0.29 22.78
N THR A 127 -2.08 0.75 23.25
CA THR A 127 -2.51 1.50 24.44
C THR A 127 -3.82 2.24 24.15
N PRO A 128 -4.58 2.66 25.19
CA PRO A 128 -5.75 3.51 24.98
C PRO A 128 -5.43 4.80 24.22
N LEU A 129 -4.24 5.37 24.40
CA LEU A 129 -3.79 6.57 23.70
C LEU A 129 -3.56 6.27 22.21
N GLN A 130 -2.95 5.13 21.86
CA GLN A 130 -2.79 4.69 20.49
C GLN A 130 -4.14 4.45 19.80
N TRP A 131 -5.11 3.86 20.50
CA TRP A 131 -6.47 3.70 19.98
C TRP A 131 -7.17 5.06 19.74
N ALA A 132 -6.96 6.04 20.62
CA ALA A 132 -7.43 7.40 20.37
C ALA A 132 -6.78 8.01 19.13
N GLY A 133 -5.49 7.79 18.92
CA GLY A 133 -4.76 8.18 17.72
C GLY A 133 -5.34 7.55 16.44
N VAL A 134 -5.61 6.25 16.47
CA VAL A 134 -6.31 5.54 15.36
C VAL A 134 -7.66 6.17 15.07
N ALA A 135 -8.48 6.46 16.11
CA ALA A 135 -9.78 7.09 15.93
C ALA A 135 -9.67 8.48 15.31
N VAL A 136 -8.72 9.32 15.75
CA VAL A 136 -8.47 10.65 15.18
C VAL A 136 -8.04 10.55 13.71
N LEU A 137 -7.14 9.63 13.38
CA LEU A 137 -6.71 9.38 12.00
C LEU A 137 -7.89 8.95 11.11
N LEU A 138 -8.70 8.01 11.57
CA LEU A 138 -9.88 7.54 10.83
C LEU A 138 -10.93 8.64 10.64
N CYS A 139 -11.14 9.50 11.63
CA CYS A 139 -12.00 10.68 11.48
C CYS A 139 -11.50 11.60 10.36
N GLY A 140 -10.20 11.80 10.25
CA GLY A 140 -9.59 12.57 9.14
C GLY A 140 -9.84 11.91 7.79
N ILE A 141 -9.57 10.62 7.67
CA ILE A 141 -9.69 9.87 6.40
C ILE A 141 -11.16 9.77 5.94
N TYR A 142 -12.07 9.32 6.83
CA TYR A 142 -13.50 9.21 6.49
C TYR A 142 -14.14 10.57 6.33
N GLY A 143 -13.71 11.58 7.11
CA GLY A 143 -14.09 12.96 6.90
C GLY A 143 -13.77 13.46 5.50
N LEU A 144 -12.58 13.12 4.98
CA LEU A 144 -12.17 13.43 3.61
C LEU A 144 -13.02 12.69 2.58
N ALA A 145 -13.34 11.41 2.81
CA ALA A 145 -14.24 10.63 1.96
C ALA A 145 -15.62 11.27 1.86
N VAL A 146 -16.22 11.62 3.02
CA VAL A 146 -17.55 12.26 3.09
C VAL A 146 -17.54 13.65 2.45
N TYR A 147 -16.47 14.44 2.68
CA TYR A 147 -16.31 15.74 2.04
C TYR A 147 -16.29 15.60 0.52
N ASN A 148 -15.49 14.69 -0.01
CA ASN A 148 -15.39 14.46 -1.45
C ASN A 148 -16.72 13.93 -2.02
N LEU A 149 -17.41 13.01 -1.32
CA LEU A 149 -18.72 12.49 -1.73
C LEU A 149 -19.79 13.57 -1.86
N ARG A 150 -19.76 14.58 -0.95
CA ARG A 150 -20.73 15.68 -0.96
C ARG A 150 -20.43 16.75 -2.02
N THR A 151 -19.18 16.88 -2.46
CA THR A 151 -18.75 17.92 -3.40
C THR A 151 -18.72 17.46 -4.85
N LEU A 152 -18.81 16.15 -5.10
CA LEU A 152 -18.78 15.60 -6.45
C LEU A 152 -20.21 15.34 -6.96
N THR A 153 -20.49 15.75 -8.18
CA THR A 153 -21.67 15.34 -8.96
C THR A 153 -21.37 13.95 -9.54
N LEU A 154 -21.67 12.90 -8.81
CA LEU A 154 -21.36 11.53 -9.16
C LEU A 154 -22.61 10.75 -9.55
N ASP A 155 -22.43 9.75 -10.39
CA ASP A 155 -23.41 8.74 -10.69
C ASP A 155 -23.77 7.97 -9.39
N ARG A 156 -24.97 8.20 -8.87
CA ARG A 156 -25.42 7.66 -7.57
C ARG A 156 -25.74 6.16 -7.64
N GLU A 157 -25.98 5.63 -8.82
CA GLU A 157 -26.40 4.22 -8.99
C GLU A 157 -25.24 3.25 -8.72
N THR A 158 -24.02 3.58 -9.16
CA THR A 158 -22.85 2.71 -9.01
C THR A 158 -22.10 2.90 -7.68
N MET A 159 -22.40 3.97 -6.95
CA MET A 159 -21.66 4.36 -5.75
C MET A 159 -21.73 3.33 -4.60
N PRO A 160 -22.90 2.73 -4.24
CA PRO A 160 -22.95 1.74 -3.16
C PRO A 160 -22.05 0.54 -3.44
N LEU A 161 -22.06 0.04 -4.69
CA LEU A 161 -21.19 -1.06 -5.11
C LEU A 161 -19.71 -0.67 -5.04
N ALA A 162 -19.36 0.53 -5.51
CA ALA A 162 -17.99 1.04 -5.46
C ALA A 162 -17.48 1.17 -4.01
N LEU A 163 -18.32 1.64 -3.08
CA LEU A 163 -17.98 1.72 -1.65
C LEU A 163 -17.85 0.33 -1.02
N GLY A 164 -18.75 -0.61 -1.33
CA GLY A 164 -18.63 -1.99 -0.86
C GLY A 164 -17.34 -2.66 -1.33
N LEU A 165 -16.97 -2.46 -2.61
CA LEU A 165 -15.69 -2.92 -3.16
C LEU A 165 -14.49 -2.21 -2.51
N ALA A 166 -14.62 -0.93 -2.16
CA ALA A 166 -13.57 -0.19 -1.45
C ALA A 166 -13.32 -0.75 -0.05
N VAL A 167 -14.38 -1.05 0.70
CA VAL A 167 -14.27 -1.71 2.01
C VAL A 167 -13.64 -3.09 1.87
N ALA A 168 -14.11 -3.91 0.93
CA ALA A 168 -13.52 -5.23 0.65
C ALA A 168 -12.02 -5.11 0.27
N THR A 169 -11.66 -4.12 -0.55
CA THR A 169 -10.27 -3.83 -0.88
C THR A 169 -9.45 -3.47 0.36
N GLY A 170 -10.01 -2.65 1.26
CA GLY A 170 -9.37 -2.28 2.53
C GLY A 170 -9.16 -3.48 3.47
N LEU A 171 -10.10 -4.41 3.52
CA LEU A 171 -9.93 -5.67 4.25
C LEU A 171 -8.79 -6.51 3.66
N PHE A 172 -8.68 -6.59 2.34
CA PHE A 172 -7.56 -7.25 1.68
C PHE A 172 -6.23 -6.51 1.89
N VAL A 173 -6.24 -5.17 2.03
CA VAL A 173 -5.05 -4.41 2.44
C VAL A 173 -4.59 -4.84 3.83
N ALA A 174 -5.50 -4.98 4.78
CA ALA A 174 -5.16 -5.48 6.11
C ALA A 174 -4.65 -6.92 6.06
N LEU A 175 -5.31 -7.78 5.30
CA LEU A 175 -4.95 -9.19 5.15
C LEU A 175 -3.55 -9.36 4.57
N TYR A 176 -3.23 -8.68 3.45
CA TYR A 176 -1.88 -8.80 2.89
C TYR A 176 -0.83 -8.14 3.79
N THR A 177 -1.13 -6.99 4.42
CA THR A 177 -0.16 -6.31 5.28
C THR A 177 0.25 -7.19 6.46
N THR A 178 -0.70 -7.85 7.10
CA THR A 178 -0.41 -8.77 8.21
C THR A 178 0.24 -10.07 7.75
N TYR A 179 -0.19 -10.60 6.60
CA TYR A 179 0.37 -11.83 6.04
C TYR A 179 1.80 -11.63 5.54
N ASP A 180 2.09 -10.52 4.86
CA ASP A 180 3.43 -10.19 4.39
C ASP A 180 4.38 -9.91 5.56
N ALA A 181 3.87 -9.27 6.63
CA ALA A 181 4.61 -9.09 7.86
C ALA A 181 4.95 -10.43 8.52
N TYR A 182 4.00 -11.38 8.52
CA TYR A 182 4.27 -12.75 8.95
C TYR A 182 5.36 -13.40 8.09
N GLY A 183 5.25 -13.27 6.77
CA GLY A 183 6.21 -13.86 5.82
C GLY A 183 7.62 -13.30 5.98
N ILE A 184 7.78 -11.97 6.05
CA ILE A 184 9.11 -11.37 6.20
C ILE A 184 9.73 -11.66 7.57
N ARG A 185 8.92 -11.81 8.63
CA ARG A 185 9.39 -12.21 9.98
C ARG A 185 9.77 -13.70 10.04
N ALA A 186 9.11 -14.55 9.27
CA ALA A 186 9.43 -15.98 9.19
C ALA A 186 10.69 -16.28 8.37
N ALA A 187 11.11 -15.37 7.49
CA ALA A 187 12.29 -15.55 6.65
C ALA A 187 13.59 -15.35 7.44
N ALA A 188 14.57 -16.22 7.22
CA ALA A 188 15.91 -16.07 7.82
C ALA A 188 16.61 -14.78 7.33
N ASP A 189 16.40 -14.40 6.08
CA ASP A 189 16.95 -13.17 5.48
C ASP A 189 15.81 -12.33 4.85
N PRO A 190 15.56 -11.10 5.36
CA PRO A 190 14.49 -10.23 4.84
C PRO A 190 14.69 -9.82 3.37
N PHE A 191 15.93 -9.68 2.90
CA PHE A 191 16.19 -9.34 1.51
C PHE A 191 15.91 -10.50 0.57
N THR A 192 16.13 -11.74 1.02
CA THR A 192 15.69 -12.94 0.30
C THR A 192 14.17 -12.95 0.17
N PHE A 193 13.45 -12.68 1.27
CA PHE A 193 11.99 -12.57 1.22
C PHE A 193 11.53 -11.50 0.23
N LEU A 194 12.06 -10.27 0.30
CA LEU A 194 11.67 -9.18 -0.58
C LEU A 194 11.94 -9.50 -2.05
N ALA A 195 13.12 -10.01 -2.39
CA ALA A 195 13.48 -10.33 -3.77
C ALA A 195 12.52 -11.37 -4.38
N TRP A 196 12.27 -12.47 -3.65
CA TRP A 196 11.36 -13.52 -4.11
C TRP A 196 9.90 -13.08 -4.10
N PHE A 197 9.48 -12.29 -3.11
CA PHE A 197 8.14 -11.72 -3.05
C PHE A 197 7.84 -10.87 -4.29
N PHE A 198 8.68 -9.86 -4.59
CA PHE A 198 8.45 -9.01 -5.75
C PHE A 198 8.57 -9.76 -7.08
N PHE A 199 9.44 -10.75 -7.18
CA PHE A 199 9.54 -11.60 -8.36
C PHE A 199 8.25 -12.39 -8.60
N LEU A 200 7.75 -13.09 -7.58
CA LEU A 200 6.56 -13.94 -7.70
C LEU A 200 5.28 -13.13 -7.80
N ASP A 201 5.11 -12.11 -6.95
CA ASP A 201 3.93 -11.25 -6.95
C ASP A 201 3.82 -10.46 -8.26
N GLY A 202 4.95 -10.03 -8.82
CA GLY A 202 4.97 -9.31 -10.09
C GLY A 202 4.50 -10.12 -11.28
N MET A 203 4.60 -11.44 -11.25
CA MET A 203 4.06 -12.32 -12.28
C MET A 203 2.54 -12.52 -12.17
N SER A 204 1.96 -12.28 -11.01
CA SER A 204 0.60 -12.72 -10.64
C SER A 204 -0.51 -12.11 -11.50
N ILE A 205 -0.42 -10.83 -11.85
CA ILE A 205 -1.45 -10.12 -12.63
C ILE A 205 -1.21 -10.16 -14.15
N LEU A 206 -0.03 -10.60 -14.59
CA LEU A 206 0.36 -10.56 -16.00
C LEU A 206 -0.60 -11.34 -16.93
N PRO A 207 -1.12 -12.53 -16.57
CA PRO A 207 -2.08 -13.23 -17.40
C PRO A 207 -3.34 -12.41 -17.62
N ILE A 208 -3.86 -11.75 -16.59
CA ILE A 208 -5.07 -10.90 -16.65
C ILE A 208 -4.82 -9.67 -17.53
N ALA A 209 -3.69 -8.98 -17.30
CA ALA A 209 -3.30 -7.83 -18.12
C ALA A 209 -3.08 -8.22 -19.59
N GLY A 210 -2.47 -9.39 -19.85
CA GLY A 210 -2.26 -9.92 -21.18
C GLY A 210 -3.57 -10.25 -21.89
N LEU A 211 -4.52 -10.88 -21.20
CA LEU A 211 -5.87 -11.14 -21.75
C LEU A 211 -6.60 -9.82 -22.05
N ARG A 212 -6.50 -8.84 -21.12
CA ARG A 212 -7.07 -7.50 -21.32
C ARG A 212 -6.50 -6.85 -22.57
N TRP A 213 -5.17 -6.87 -22.74
CA TRP A 213 -4.48 -6.33 -23.91
C TRP A 213 -4.93 -6.99 -25.22
N ARG A 214 -5.06 -8.32 -25.22
CA ARG A 214 -5.48 -9.09 -26.41
C ARG A 214 -6.90 -8.74 -26.85
N ASN A 215 -7.80 -8.49 -25.90
CA ASN A 215 -9.22 -8.24 -26.15
C ASN A 215 -9.55 -6.77 -26.41
N MET A 216 -8.58 -5.85 -26.37
CA MET A 216 -8.81 -4.44 -26.65
C MET A 216 -8.86 -4.17 -28.15
N VAL A 217 -9.91 -3.48 -28.61
CA VAL A 217 -10.03 -2.98 -29.98
C VAL A 217 -9.03 -1.86 -30.25
N ALA A 218 -8.93 -0.90 -29.32
CA ALA A 218 -7.96 0.19 -29.37
C ALA A 218 -6.95 0.03 -28.24
N ARG A 219 -5.71 -0.27 -28.59
CA ARG A 219 -4.61 -0.46 -27.63
C ARG A 219 -3.92 0.87 -27.32
N PRO A 220 -3.56 1.14 -26.07
CA PRO A 220 -2.77 2.31 -25.74
C PRO A 220 -1.35 2.21 -26.34
N ALA A 221 -0.71 3.37 -26.55
CA ALA A 221 0.68 3.40 -26.99
C ALA A 221 1.60 2.72 -25.96
N ILE A 222 2.52 1.88 -26.42
CA ILE A 222 3.43 1.10 -25.57
C ILE A 222 4.39 2.01 -24.80
N GLY A 223 4.92 3.07 -25.44
CA GLY A 223 5.89 3.96 -24.80
C GLY A 223 5.40 4.60 -23.51
N PRO A 224 4.25 5.32 -23.50
CA PRO A 224 3.66 5.87 -22.28
C PRO A 224 3.32 4.81 -21.23
N LEU A 225 2.86 3.61 -21.65
CA LEU A 225 2.57 2.50 -20.75
C LEU A 225 3.86 1.97 -20.10
N ALA A 226 4.93 1.81 -20.87
CA ALA A 226 6.24 1.36 -20.37
C ALA A 226 6.85 2.37 -19.39
N VAL A 227 6.85 3.67 -19.74
CA VAL A 227 7.34 4.73 -18.82
C VAL A 227 6.58 4.70 -17.48
N ARG A 228 5.25 4.55 -17.54
CA ARG A 228 4.42 4.40 -16.34
C ARG A 228 4.77 3.13 -15.58
N GLY A 229 4.94 2.01 -16.29
CA GLY A 229 5.34 0.72 -15.72
C GLY A 229 6.64 0.85 -14.95
N VAL A 230 7.68 1.40 -15.57
CA VAL A 230 9.02 1.54 -14.97
C VAL A 230 8.98 2.52 -13.79
N ALA A 231 8.46 3.73 -13.99
CA ALA A 231 8.39 4.73 -12.92
C ALA A 231 7.52 4.24 -11.74
N GLY A 232 6.33 3.71 -12.05
CA GLY A 232 5.45 3.14 -11.04
C GLY A 232 6.03 1.90 -10.37
N GLY A 233 6.71 1.04 -11.11
CA GLY A 233 7.39 -0.16 -10.59
C GLY A 233 8.51 0.18 -9.62
N LEU A 234 9.38 1.14 -9.96
CA LEU A 234 10.42 1.63 -9.06
C LEU A 234 9.85 2.18 -7.76
N VAL A 235 8.88 3.09 -7.87
CA VAL A 235 8.26 3.71 -6.69
C VAL A 235 7.51 2.66 -5.85
N ALA A 236 6.80 1.73 -6.49
CA ALA A 236 6.11 0.64 -5.79
C ALA A 236 7.09 -0.29 -5.07
N PHE A 237 8.19 -0.68 -5.73
CA PHE A 237 9.22 -1.55 -5.16
C PHE A 237 9.81 -0.95 -3.87
N PHE A 238 10.25 0.31 -3.93
CA PHE A 238 10.82 0.97 -2.75
C PHE A 238 9.78 1.29 -1.69
N SER A 239 8.57 1.73 -2.08
CA SER A 239 7.50 2.01 -1.13
C SER A 239 7.08 0.75 -0.37
N PHE A 240 6.81 -0.32 -1.10
CA PHE A 240 6.32 -1.55 -0.51
C PHE A 240 7.43 -2.33 0.22
N GLY A 241 8.64 -2.34 -0.33
CA GLY A 241 9.81 -2.91 0.35
C GLY A 241 10.14 -2.21 1.67
N SER A 242 10.05 -0.88 1.70
CA SER A 242 10.28 -0.12 2.93
C SER A 242 9.25 -0.44 4.02
N ILE A 243 7.95 -0.54 3.68
CA ILE A 243 6.94 -0.87 4.69
C ILE A 243 7.09 -2.31 5.19
N MET A 244 7.45 -3.26 4.33
CA MET A 244 7.72 -4.63 4.75
C MET A 244 8.91 -4.71 5.73
N LEU A 245 10.00 -4.00 5.43
CA LEU A 245 11.14 -3.91 6.36
C LEU A 245 10.74 -3.23 7.68
N ALA A 246 9.92 -2.19 7.64
CA ALA A 246 9.40 -1.56 8.85
C ALA A 246 8.62 -2.56 9.72
N THR A 247 7.73 -3.35 9.11
CA THR A 247 6.95 -4.37 9.85
C THR A 247 7.78 -5.53 10.39
N ARG A 248 8.99 -5.74 9.88
CA ARG A 248 9.93 -6.70 10.48
C ARG A 248 10.61 -6.14 11.73
N LEU A 249 10.95 -4.85 11.70
CA LEU A 249 11.73 -4.19 12.76
C LEU A 249 10.87 -3.77 13.96
N ASP A 250 9.58 -3.49 13.73
CA ASP A 250 8.67 -2.99 14.76
C ASP A 250 7.22 -3.44 14.52
N LYS A 251 6.28 -2.94 15.33
CA LYS A 251 4.88 -3.31 15.31
C LYS A 251 4.23 -3.05 13.94
N VAL A 252 3.53 -4.05 13.45
CA VAL A 252 2.85 -4.03 12.15
C VAL A 252 1.74 -2.98 12.13
N GLY A 253 1.00 -2.87 13.24
CA GLY A 253 -0.08 -1.90 13.38
C GLY A 253 0.41 -0.46 13.33
N GLU A 254 1.51 -0.13 14.03
CA GLU A 254 2.13 1.21 14.02
C GLU A 254 2.62 1.57 12.62
N ALA A 255 3.37 0.69 11.96
CA ALA A 255 3.85 0.88 10.59
C ALA A 255 2.69 1.12 9.61
N ALA A 256 1.58 0.37 9.75
CA ALA A 256 0.40 0.53 8.90
C ALA A 256 -0.28 1.90 9.10
N VAL A 257 -0.40 2.37 10.35
CA VAL A 257 -0.97 3.70 10.66
C VAL A 257 -0.08 4.82 10.13
N LEU A 258 1.24 4.74 10.35
CA LEU A 258 2.19 5.72 9.83
C LEU A 258 2.13 5.84 8.30
N ARG A 259 1.96 4.73 7.59
CA ARG A 259 1.81 4.73 6.13
C ARG A 259 0.60 5.56 5.67
N GLU A 260 -0.41 5.77 6.50
CA GLU A 260 -1.58 6.59 6.12
C GLU A 260 -1.25 8.09 6.01
N THR A 261 -0.15 8.55 6.56
CA THR A 261 0.38 9.90 6.31
C THR A 261 0.67 10.14 4.81
N SER A 262 0.66 9.08 3.99
CA SER A 262 0.68 9.20 2.52
C SER A 262 -0.42 10.11 1.97
N THR A 263 -1.56 10.20 2.62
CA THR A 263 -2.65 11.11 2.23
C THR A 263 -2.27 12.58 2.43
N VAL A 264 -1.50 12.87 3.49
CA VAL A 264 -0.94 14.21 3.75
C VAL A 264 0.12 14.55 2.70
N PHE A 265 1.06 13.63 2.43
CA PHE A 265 2.05 13.82 1.38
C PHE A 265 1.42 13.98 -0.01
N ALA A 266 0.38 13.22 -0.33
CA ALA A 266 -0.33 13.35 -1.60
C ALA A 266 -0.97 14.74 -1.78
N ALA A 267 -1.50 15.32 -0.72
CA ALA A 267 -2.04 16.66 -0.75
C ALA A 267 -0.96 17.74 -0.84
N LEU A 268 0.16 17.57 -0.14
CA LEU A 268 1.32 18.45 -0.28
C LEU A 268 1.87 18.43 -1.71
N ILE A 269 2.01 17.27 -2.32
CA ILE A 269 2.41 17.12 -3.73
C ILE A 269 1.38 17.80 -4.64
N GLY A 270 0.08 17.59 -4.40
CA GLY A 270 -1.01 18.22 -5.12
C GLY A 270 -0.90 19.75 -5.09
N TRP A 271 -0.68 20.30 -3.89
CA TRP A 271 -0.56 21.76 -3.70
C TRP A 271 0.74 22.33 -4.27
N LEU A 272 1.91 21.79 -3.90
CA LEU A 272 3.21 22.37 -4.23
C LEU A 272 3.63 22.10 -5.67
N VAL A 273 3.39 20.88 -6.17
CA VAL A 273 3.88 20.43 -7.50
C VAL A 273 2.80 20.61 -8.56
N LEU A 274 1.57 20.19 -8.27
CA LEU A 274 0.47 20.24 -9.23
C LEU A 274 -0.33 21.54 -9.17
N LYS A 275 0.02 22.46 -8.23
CA LYS A 275 -0.62 23.77 -8.02
C LYS A 275 -2.13 23.68 -7.81
N GLU A 276 -2.60 22.58 -7.21
CA GLU A 276 -4.00 22.40 -6.87
C GLU A 276 -4.37 23.27 -5.66
N THR A 277 -5.56 23.87 -5.69
CA THR A 277 -6.06 24.63 -4.54
C THR A 277 -6.54 23.66 -3.45
N VAL A 278 -5.96 23.76 -2.26
CA VAL A 278 -6.37 22.98 -1.11
C VAL A 278 -7.18 23.86 -0.17
N GLY A 279 -8.49 23.60 -0.09
CA GLY A 279 -9.37 24.38 0.78
C GLY A 279 -9.14 24.09 2.28
N PRO A 280 -9.55 25.02 3.19
CA PRO A 280 -9.26 24.94 4.62
C PRO A 280 -9.82 23.65 5.27
N ARG A 281 -10.95 23.14 4.80
CA ARG A 281 -11.54 21.88 5.30
C ARG A 281 -10.65 20.67 5.01
N ARG A 282 -10.05 20.60 3.81
CA ARG A 282 -9.10 19.54 3.47
C ARG A 282 -7.85 19.62 4.32
N ILE A 283 -7.33 20.84 4.56
CA ILE A 283 -6.17 21.07 5.43
C ILE A 283 -6.48 20.56 6.86
N ALA A 284 -7.64 20.90 7.42
CA ALA A 284 -8.04 20.45 8.74
C ALA A 284 -8.12 18.90 8.84
N LEU A 285 -8.74 18.24 7.84
CA LEU A 285 -8.83 16.78 7.79
C LEU A 285 -7.46 16.10 7.66
N MET A 286 -6.56 16.68 6.88
CA MET A 286 -5.17 16.20 6.79
C MET A 286 -4.40 16.42 8.09
N GLY A 287 -4.67 17.53 8.79
CA GLY A 287 -4.15 17.77 10.13
C GLY A 287 -4.58 16.68 11.11
N LEU A 288 -5.84 16.24 11.07
CA LEU A 288 -6.31 15.11 11.89
C LEU A 288 -5.57 13.81 11.55
N ILE A 289 -5.35 13.50 10.27
CA ILE A 289 -4.60 12.31 9.86
C ILE A 289 -3.18 12.35 10.42
N ALA A 290 -2.47 13.48 10.24
CA ALA A 290 -1.11 13.65 10.75
C ALA A 290 -1.07 13.54 12.28
N THR A 291 -1.98 14.22 12.98
CA THR A 291 -2.08 14.19 14.45
C THR A 291 -2.36 12.77 14.97
N GLY A 292 -3.30 12.06 14.33
CA GLY A 292 -3.60 10.67 14.70
C GLY A 292 -2.39 9.76 14.55
N ALA A 293 -1.63 9.89 13.45
CA ALA A 293 -0.41 9.13 13.23
C ALA A 293 0.68 9.43 14.28
N VAL A 294 0.87 10.70 14.65
CA VAL A 294 1.80 11.11 15.72
C VAL A 294 1.38 10.52 17.07
N ILE A 295 0.08 10.55 17.40
CA ILE A 295 -0.42 9.96 18.66
C ILE A 295 -0.16 8.45 18.68
N VAL A 296 -0.34 7.74 17.58
CA VAL A 296 -0.06 6.30 17.52
C VAL A 296 1.42 6.01 17.72
N GLU A 297 2.29 6.76 17.06
CA GLU A 297 3.76 6.56 17.14
C GLU A 297 4.31 6.80 18.53
N PHE A 298 3.89 7.88 19.19
CA PHE A 298 4.45 8.30 20.49
C PHE A 298 3.56 7.95 21.69
N GLY A 299 2.45 7.26 21.47
CA GLY A 299 1.48 6.89 22.52
C GLY A 299 1.66 5.48 23.10
N GLY A 300 2.71 4.75 22.67
CA GLY A 300 2.96 3.35 23.01
C GLY A 300 4.12 3.13 23.96
#